data_01b6123245f386e0cd54b01968cfaaa2
#
_entry.id   01b6123245f386e0cd54b01968cfaaa2
#
_cell.length_a   1.000
_cell.length_b   1.000
_cell.length_c   1.000
_cell.angle_alpha   90.00
_cell.angle_beta   90.00
_cell.angle_gamma   90.00
#
_symmetry.space_group_name_H-M   'P 1'
#
loop_
_entity.id
_entity.type
_entity.pdbx_description
1 polymer ?
#
loop_
_entity_poly.entity_id
_entity_poly.type
_entity_poly.pdbx_seq_one_letter_code
_entity_poly.pdbx_strand_id
1 'polypeptide(L)'
;MRYLPLVVLIVVPALGQSGPRVQFSHTTEGLRGVSAVSRQVAWASGTHGTYLRTIDGGRTWTPAQVPDAGALDFRAVVAFSPDEAFLMSAGPGEQSRIYHTSDAGRHWQLQFINSPPKGFLDSMVFWDSKHGLVLGDPIPDDSGKLKFEVLLTDDGQNWRTLPAAQLPAAVEGEGAFAASNTCIAIVHAASDPNIWFATGGKTARVFHTGDRGHSWQVFETPMVHGADSAGIFSIAFRDAMHGVIAGGDYKRPKDDGPNLAFTEDGGKTWTLSALHPLAYFSAVAYDRRVNEAAVREGAGAGNEKKIRVKPVPSERMFIVGEDFVFDLRPPNNPRRIGGKGMRFNAESGYPEGGALVVGPKGAMAFIP
;
A
#
# COMPACT_ATOMS: atom_id res chain seq x y z
N MET A 1 7.16 62.66 -31.54
CA MET A 1 7.55 61.66 -30.54
C MET A 1 6.34 60.91 -30.14
N ARG A 2 6.22 59.61 -30.56
CA ARG A 2 5.12 58.73 -30.19
C ARG A 2 5.63 57.85 -29.05
N TYR A 3 5.00 57.91 -27.86
CA TYR A 3 5.30 57.04 -26.75
C TYR A 3 4.55 55.70 -26.96
N LEU A 4 5.28 54.59 -27.07
CA LEU A 4 4.73 53.26 -27.00
C LEU A 4 4.55 52.89 -25.49
N PRO A 5 3.39 52.43 -25.04
CA PRO A 5 3.26 51.95 -23.68
C PRO A 5 3.94 50.59 -23.54
N LEU A 6 4.82 50.45 -22.55
CA LEU A 6 5.44 49.20 -22.13
C LEU A 6 4.39 48.37 -21.38
N VAL A 7 3.89 47.30 -22.00
CA VAL A 7 3.03 46.33 -21.33
C VAL A 7 3.92 45.38 -20.53
N VAL A 8 3.98 45.58 -19.23
CA VAL A 8 4.62 44.62 -18.29
C VAL A 8 3.66 43.46 -18.06
N LEU A 9 3.96 42.30 -18.65
CA LEU A 9 3.27 41.07 -18.36
C LEU A 9 3.71 40.59 -16.96
N ILE A 10 2.89 40.79 -15.94
CA ILE A 10 3.09 40.20 -14.63
C ILE A 10 2.66 38.74 -14.74
N VAL A 11 3.64 37.82 -14.85
CA VAL A 11 3.41 36.37 -14.67
C VAL A 11 3.19 36.16 -13.18
N VAL A 12 1.93 36.10 -12.76
CA VAL A 12 1.58 35.64 -11.41
C VAL A 12 1.86 34.15 -11.40
N PRO A 13 2.81 33.64 -10.56
CA PRO A 13 2.95 32.22 -10.39
C PRO A 13 1.63 31.66 -9.84
N ALA A 14 1.04 30.71 -10.54
CA ALA A 14 -0.12 29.97 -10.05
C ALA A 14 0.28 29.32 -8.73
N LEU A 15 -0.20 29.85 -7.61
CA LEU A 15 -0.11 29.22 -6.30
C LEU A 15 -0.75 27.84 -6.45
N GLY A 16 0.09 26.79 -6.47
CA GLY A 16 -0.36 25.42 -6.62
C GLY A 16 -1.41 25.12 -5.58
N GLN A 17 -2.56 24.61 -6.02
CA GLN A 17 -3.64 24.19 -5.14
C GLN A 17 -3.11 23.15 -4.15
N SER A 18 -3.03 23.50 -2.87
CA SER A 18 -2.46 22.67 -1.79
C SER A 18 -3.45 21.63 -1.25
N GLY A 19 -4.58 21.39 -1.93
CA GLY A 19 -5.64 20.48 -1.51
C GLY A 19 -5.78 19.23 -2.40
N PRO A 20 -6.58 18.24 -1.95
CA PRO A 20 -6.89 17.06 -2.74
C PRO A 20 -7.54 17.45 -4.06
N ARG A 21 -7.14 16.76 -5.13
CA ARG A 21 -7.77 16.90 -6.44
C ARG A 21 -8.65 15.69 -6.69
N VAL A 22 -9.97 15.87 -6.58
CA VAL A 22 -10.95 14.83 -6.91
C VAL A 22 -10.81 14.46 -8.38
N GLN A 23 -10.84 13.15 -8.66
CA GLN A 23 -10.80 12.59 -10.00
C GLN A 23 -12.09 11.83 -10.27
N PHE A 24 -12.52 11.77 -11.53
CA PHE A 24 -13.73 11.08 -11.93
C PHE A 24 -13.40 9.66 -12.41
N SER A 25 -13.79 8.67 -11.64
CA SER A 25 -13.55 7.25 -11.95
C SER A 25 -14.49 6.69 -13.02
N HIS A 26 -15.61 7.36 -13.31
CA HIS A 26 -16.69 6.89 -14.21
C HIS A 26 -17.30 5.55 -13.80
N THR A 27 -17.21 5.16 -12.53
CA THR A 27 -17.85 3.98 -11.95
C THR A 27 -18.48 4.28 -10.60
N THR A 28 -19.45 3.49 -10.20
CA THR A 28 -20.05 3.49 -8.86
C THR A 28 -19.58 2.33 -8.00
N GLU A 29 -18.65 1.52 -8.52
CA GLU A 29 -18.10 0.37 -7.80
C GLU A 29 -17.26 0.80 -6.60
N GLY A 30 -17.19 -0.06 -5.60
CA GLY A 30 -16.31 0.15 -4.44
C GLY A 30 -14.87 -0.13 -4.83
N LEU A 31 -14.03 0.91 -4.92
CA LEU A 31 -12.62 0.76 -5.23
C LEU A 31 -11.84 0.31 -3.98
N ARG A 32 -10.95 -0.67 -4.13
CA ARG A 32 -10.28 -1.37 -3.05
C ARG A 32 -8.76 -1.38 -3.16
N GLY A 33 -8.23 -1.47 -4.37
CA GLY A 33 -6.80 -1.46 -4.65
C GLY A 33 -6.41 -0.32 -5.57
N VAL A 34 -5.18 0.16 -5.44
CA VAL A 34 -4.61 1.20 -6.30
C VAL A 34 -3.10 1.02 -6.44
N SER A 35 -2.59 1.23 -7.65
CA SER A 35 -1.16 1.16 -7.97
C SER A 35 -0.77 2.35 -8.84
N ALA A 36 0.03 3.25 -8.28
CA ALA A 36 0.57 4.41 -8.97
C ALA A 36 1.95 4.08 -9.55
N VAL A 37 2.01 3.92 -10.89
CA VAL A 37 3.25 3.60 -11.61
C VAL A 37 4.09 4.85 -11.84
N SER A 38 3.46 5.94 -12.26
CA SER A 38 4.06 7.26 -12.49
C SER A 38 3.01 8.35 -12.40
N ARG A 39 3.42 9.62 -12.48
CA ARG A 39 2.48 10.75 -12.53
C ARG A 39 1.43 10.64 -13.64
N GLN A 40 1.71 9.90 -14.69
CA GLN A 40 0.80 9.72 -15.83
C GLN A 40 0.02 8.42 -15.74
N VAL A 41 0.58 7.35 -15.15
CA VAL A 41 0.06 6.00 -15.21
C VAL A 41 -0.32 5.51 -13.83
N ALA A 42 -1.57 5.10 -13.68
CA ALA A 42 -2.05 4.39 -12.50
C ALA A 42 -3.18 3.43 -12.85
N TRP A 43 -3.34 2.43 -11.99
CA TRP A 43 -4.40 1.44 -12.05
C TRP A 43 -5.16 1.42 -10.72
N ALA A 44 -6.45 1.07 -10.79
CA ALA A 44 -7.28 0.83 -9.61
C ALA A 44 -8.13 -0.43 -9.81
N SER A 45 -8.55 -1.05 -8.73
CA SER A 45 -9.37 -2.27 -8.73
C SER A 45 -10.49 -2.18 -7.69
N GLY A 46 -11.53 -2.99 -7.85
CA GLY A 46 -12.70 -2.94 -6.98
C GLY A 46 -13.68 -4.08 -7.13
N THR A 47 -14.87 -3.84 -6.64
CA THR A 47 -15.98 -4.81 -6.64
C THR A 47 -16.44 -5.19 -8.03
N HIS A 48 -17.13 -6.34 -8.12
CA HIS A 48 -17.74 -6.85 -9.37
C HIS A 48 -16.75 -6.99 -10.53
N GLY A 49 -15.53 -7.47 -10.25
CA GLY A 49 -14.51 -7.71 -11.28
C GLY A 49 -13.99 -6.42 -11.95
N THR A 50 -14.18 -5.26 -11.31
CA THR A 50 -13.84 -3.96 -11.88
C THR A 50 -12.37 -3.64 -11.75
N TYR A 51 -11.81 -3.08 -12.82
CA TYR A 51 -10.53 -2.38 -12.81
C TYR A 51 -10.63 -1.07 -13.58
N LEU A 52 -9.71 -0.15 -13.29
CA LEU A 52 -9.61 1.14 -13.97
C LEU A 52 -8.16 1.43 -14.30
N ARG A 53 -7.95 2.19 -15.38
CA ARG A 53 -6.62 2.63 -15.79
C ARG A 53 -6.64 4.10 -16.22
N THR A 54 -5.57 4.82 -15.90
CA THR A 54 -5.25 6.13 -16.47
C THR A 54 -3.85 6.13 -17.06
N ILE A 55 -3.64 6.93 -18.12
CA ILE A 55 -2.34 7.18 -18.75
C ILE A 55 -2.06 8.68 -18.91
N ASP A 56 -2.90 9.53 -18.31
CA ASP A 56 -2.86 10.98 -18.44
C ASP A 56 -2.87 11.72 -17.08
N GLY A 57 -2.45 11.01 -16.03
CA GLY A 57 -2.38 11.56 -14.67
C GLY A 57 -3.74 11.71 -14.00
N GLY A 58 -4.70 10.87 -14.36
CA GLY A 58 -6.04 10.85 -13.78
C GLY A 58 -6.96 11.94 -14.33
N ARG A 59 -6.64 12.54 -15.48
CA ARG A 59 -7.59 13.41 -16.20
C ARG A 59 -8.72 12.60 -16.77
N THR A 60 -8.39 11.40 -17.27
CA THR A 60 -9.38 10.38 -17.69
C THR A 60 -9.07 9.05 -17.02
N TRP A 61 -10.10 8.39 -16.54
CA TRP A 61 -10.07 7.02 -16.06
C TRP A 61 -10.98 6.15 -16.91
N THR A 62 -10.49 5.01 -17.34
CA THR A 62 -11.27 4.07 -18.15
C THR A 62 -11.62 2.87 -17.28
N PRO A 63 -12.88 2.76 -16.80
CA PRO A 63 -13.34 1.58 -16.08
C PRO A 63 -13.62 0.45 -17.07
N ALA A 64 -13.30 -0.78 -16.66
CA ALA A 64 -13.64 -1.99 -17.37
C ALA A 64 -13.84 -3.14 -16.36
N GLN A 65 -14.26 -4.29 -16.85
CA GLN A 65 -14.47 -5.50 -16.06
C GLN A 65 -13.65 -6.63 -16.65
N VAL A 66 -13.03 -7.43 -15.78
CA VAL A 66 -12.38 -8.68 -16.22
C VAL A 66 -13.48 -9.65 -16.65
N PRO A 67 -13.41 -10.26 -17.84
CA PRO A 67 -14.39 -11.23 -18.29
C PRO A 67 -14.61 -12.35 -17.28
N ASP A 68 -15.86 -12.76 -17.08
CA ASP A 68 -16.29 -13.83 -16.16
C ASP A 68 -15.91 -13.62 -14.67
N ALA A 69 -15.50 -12.40 -14.29
CA ALA A 69 -15.10 -12.05 -12.93
C ALA A 69 -16.14 -11.19 -12.19
N GLY A 70 -17.36 -11.05 -12.70
CA GLY A 70 -18.40 -10.16 -12.14
C GLY A 70 -18.82 -10.49 -10.69
N ALA A 71 -18.50 -11.67 -10.16
CA ALA A 71 -18.73 -12.04 -8.77
C ALA A 71 -17.52 -11.77 -7.85
N LEU A 72 -16.38 -11.32 -8.40
CA LEU A 72 -15.14 -11.17 -7.66
C LEU A 72 -14.95 -9.74 -7.13
N ASP A 73 -14.35 -9.63 -5.96
CA ASP A 73 -13.92 -8.38 -5.34
C ASP A 73 -12.39 -8.25 -5.47
N PHE A 74 -11.90 -7.45 -6.44
CA PHE A 74 -10.48 -7.23 -6.64
C PHE A 74 -9.96 -6.23 -5.61
N ARG A 75 -9.28 -6.75 -4.58
CA ARG A 75 -8.74 -5.96 -3.47
C ARG A 75 -7.28 -5.56 -3.63
N ALA A 76 -6.57 -6.18 -4.57
CA ALA A 76 -5.21 -5.82 -4.90
C ALA A 76 -5.04 -5.56 -6.39
N VAL A 77 -4.24 -4.56 -6.72
CA VAL A 77 -3.68 -4.31 -8.04
C VAL A 77 -2.21 -3.92 -7.88
N VAL A 78 -1.33 -4.57 -8.67
CA VAL A 78 0.07 -4.18 -8.79
C VAL A 78 0.37 -3.99 -10.27
N ALA A 79 0.77 -2.77 -10.65
CA ALA A 79 1.04 -2.41 -12.03
C ALA A 79 2.49 -2.00 -12.23
N PHE A 80 3.05 -2.35 -13.38
CA PHE A 80 4.45 -2.06 -13.75
C PHE A 80 4.54 -1.05 -14.90
N SER A 81 3.49 -0.98 -15.72
CA SER A 81 3.46 -0.11 -16.89
C SER A 81 2.00 0.27 -17.23
N PRO A 82 1.77 1.09 -18.27
CA PRO A 82 0.42 1.28 -18.79
C PRO A 82 -0.20 -0.02 -19.35
N ASP A 83 0.60 -1.02 -19.66
CA ASP A 83 0.13 -2.23 -20.32
C ASP A 83 0.17 -3.47 -19.42
N GLU A 84 0.97 -3.47 -18.34
CA GLU A 84 1.21 -4.64 -17.50
C GLU A 84 0.72 -4.42 -16.07
N ALA A 85 -0.16 -5.32 -15.60
CA ALA A 85 -0.69 -5.32 -14.26
C ALA A 85 -1.17 -6.71 -13.80
N PHE A 86 -1.12 -6.92 -12.49
CA PHE A 86 -1.74 -8.04 -11.80
C PHE A 86 -2.94 -7.57 -10.99
N LEU A 87 -3.98 -8.38 -10.95
CA LEU A 87 -5.14 -8.22 -10.08
C LEU A 87 -5.27 -9.44 -9.17
N MET A 88 -5.63 -9.22 -7.92
CA MET A 88 -5.94 -10.30 -6.98
C MET A 88 -7.33 -10.04 -6.38
N SER A 89 -8.21 -11.04 -6.49
CA SER A 89 -9.47 -11.03 -5.78
C SER A 89 -9.33 -11.66 -4.40
N ALA A 90 -10.14 -11.19 -3.46
CA ALA A 90 -10.22 -11.69 -2.10
C ALA A 90 -11.62 -12.28 -1.86
N GLY A 91 -11.65 -13.47 -1.30
CA GLY A 91 -12.86 -14.20 -0.96
C GLY A 91 -12.55 -15.64 -0.58
N PRO A 92 -13.47 -16.38 0.04
CA PRO A 92 -13.22 -17.76 0.45
C PRO A 92 -12.96 -18.69 -0.74
N GLY A 93 -11.93 -19.52 -0.63
CA GLY A 93 -11.61 -20.56 -1.61
C GLY A 93 -11.42 -19.99 -3.03
N GLU A 94 -12.13 -20.53 -4.00
CA GLU A 94 -12.02 -20.18 -5.41
C GLU A 94 -12.41 -18.73 -5.75
N GLN A 95 -12.92 -17.94 -4.81
CA GLN A 95 -13.10 -16.50 -4.99
C GLN A 95 -11.79 -15.72 -4.87
N SER A 96 -10.76 -16.32 -4.27
CA SER A 96 -9.40 -15.78 -4.24
C SER A 96 -8.64 -16.22 -5.49
N ARG A 97 -8.38 -15.28 -6.40
CA ARG A 97 -7.78 -15.54 -7.72
C ARG A 97 -6.74 -14.49 -8.07
N ILE A 98 -5.80 -14.87 -8.92
CA ILE A 98 -4.79 -13.94 -9.47
C ILE A 98 -4.93 -13.91 -10.99
N TYR A 99 -4.99 -12.70 -11.53
CA TYR A 99 -5.05 -12.41 -12.95
C TYR A 99 -3.86 -11.55 -13.38
N HIS A 100 -3.41 -11.72 -14.60
CA HIS A 100 -2.34 -10.93 -15.22
C HIS A 100 -2.78 -10.41 -16.60
N THR A 101 -2.40 -9.18 -16.90
CA THR A 101 -2.46 -8.62 -18.26
C THR A 101 -1.12 -8.04 -18.66
N SER A 102 -0.76 -8.15 -19.94
CA SER A 102 0.39 -7.50 -20.55
C SER A 102 0.02 -6.63 -21.76
N ASP A 103 -1.29 -6.37 -21.94
CA ASP A 103 -1.83 -5.65 -23.09
C ASP A 103 -2.88 -4.60 -22.73
N ALA A 104 -2.67 -3.94 -21.60
CA ALA A 104 -3.52 -2.85 -21.12
C ALA A 104 -4.93 -3.30 -20.66
N GLY A 105 -5.08 -4.55 -20.26
CA GLY A 105 -6.35 -5.13 -19.84
C GLY A 105 -7.25 -5.59 -20.98
N ARG A 106 -6.77 -5.60 -22.24
CA ARG A 106 -7.55 -6.15 -23.37
C ARG A 106 -7.78 -7.65 -23.21
N HIS A 107 -6.78 -8.35 -22.65
CA HIS A 107 -6.88 -9.74 -22.25
C HIS A 107 -6.36 -9.92 -20.84
N TRP A 108 -7.04 -10.77 -20.07
CA TRP A 108 -6.64 -11.15 -18.72
C TRP A 108 -6.43 -12.66 -18.66
N GLN A 109 -5.24 -13.06 -18.25
CA GLN A 109 -4.90 -14.46 -18.00
C GLN A 109 -5.18 -14.77 -16.52
N LEU A 110 -6.06 -15.74 -16.24
CA LEU A 110 -6.21 -16.33 -14.93
C LEU A 110 -4.98 -17.21 -14.65
N GLN A 111 -4.18 -16.85 -13.64
CA GLN A 111 -2.94 -17.54 -13.31
C GLN A 111 -3.06 -18.45 -12.10
N PHE A 112 -3.96 -18.10 -11.16
CA PHE A 112 -4.13 -18.86 -9.92
C PHE A 112 -5.57 -18.83 -9.44
N ILE A 113 -6.03 -19.99 -8.92
CA ILE A 113 -7.29 -20.13 -8.19
C ILE A 113 -6.95 -20.78 -6.84
N ASN A 114 -7.37 -20.19 -5.74
CA ASN A 114 -7.13 -20.75 -4.41
C ASN A 114 -8.05 -21.94 -4.18
N SER A 115 -7.47 -23.12 -3.95
CA SER A 115 -8.25 -24.37 -3.81
C SER A 115 -8.70 -24.68 -2.37
N PRO A 116 -7.99 -24.32 -1.29
CA PRO A 116 -8.47 -24.57 0.07
C PRO A 116 -9.78 -23.82 0.32
N PRO A 117 -10.88 -24.49 0.75
CA PRO A 117 -12.19 -23.84 0.91
C PRO A 117 -12.21 -22.68 1.91
N LYS A 118 -11.30 -22.70 2.90
CA LYS A 118 -11.10 -21.62 3.88
C LYS A 118 -9.96 -20.66 3.51
N GLY A 119 -9.23 -20.94 2.41
CA GLY A 119 -8.19 -20.06 1.93
C GLY A 119 -8.76 -18.69 1.56
N PHE A 120 -8.02 -17.63 1.85
CA PHE A 120 -8.44 -16.27 1.59
C PHE A 120 -7.19 -15.43 1.33
N LEU A 121 -7.06 -14.84 0.14
CA LEU A 121 -5.90 -14.03 -0.21
C LEU A 121 -6.13 -12.57 0.21
N ASP A 122 -5.14 -12.00 0.89
CA ASP A 122 -5.26 -10.68 1.53
C ASP A 122 -4.50 -9.58 0.80
N SER A 123 -3.26 -9.87 0.40
CA SER A 123 -2.37 -8.84 -0.13
C SER A 123 -1.31 -9.41 -1.05
N MET A 124 -0.82 -8.58 -1.98
CA MET A 124 0.13 -8.96 -3.01
C MET A 124 1.20 -7.88 -3.18
N VAL A 125 2.48 -8.30 -3.20
CA VAL A 125 3.62 -7.43 -3.51
C VAL A 125 4.54 -8.06 -4.53
N PHE A 126 5.25 -7.21 -5.27
CA PHE A 126 6.26 -7.64 -6.21
C PHE A 126 7.53 -6.80 -6.02
N TRP A 127 8.69 -7.40 -6.23
CA TRP A 127 9.96 -6.68 -6.29
C TRP A 127 10.46 -6.44 -7.72
N ASP A 128 9.86 -7.11 -8.69
CA ASP A 128 9.90 -6.80 -10.12
C ASP A 128 8.72 -7.51 -10.81
N SER A 129 8.55 -7.38 -12.13
CA SER A 129 7.39 -7.95 -12.82
C SER A 129 7.36 -9.48 -12.90
N LYS A 130 8.43 -10.15 -12.47
CA LYS A 130 8.54 -11.63 -12.48
C LYS A 130 8.49 -12.24 -11.10
N HIS A 131 8.89 -11.50 -10.09
CA HIS A 131 9.04 -12.03 -8.74
C HIS A 131 8.08 -11.34 -7.78
N GLY A 132 7.21 -12.12 -7.18
CA GLY A 132 6.20 -11.60 -6.27
C GLY A 132 5.81 -12.57 -5.16
N LEU A 133 5.16 -12.04 -4.15
CA LEU A 133 4.64 -12.76 -3.00
C LEU A 133 3.19 -12.35 -2.76
N VAL A 134 2.34 -13.34 -2.49
CA VAL A 134 0.96 -13.15 -2.03
C VAL A 134 0.82 -13.73 -0.63
N LEU A 135 0.17 -12.96 0.24
CA LEU A 135 -0.21 -13.36 1.58
C LEU A 135 -1.69 -13.74 1.60
N GLY A 136 -2.02 -14.80 2.30
CA GLY A 136 -3.39 -15.17 2.63
C GLY A 136 -3.55 -15.52 4.10
N ASP A 137 -4.80 -15.62 4.53
CA ASP A 137 -5.19 -15.99 5.89
C ASP A 137 -4.63 -17.37 6.32
N PRO A 138 -4.51 -17.61 7.63
CA PRO A 138 -4.02 -18.89 8.11
C PRO A 138 -4.95 -20.05 7.77
N ILE A 139 -4.36 -21.10 7.22
CA ILE A 139 -4.99 -22.40 7.01
C ILE A 139 -4.25 -23.49 7.80
N PRO A 140 -4.93 -24.58 8.24
CA PRO A 140 -4.26 -25.69 8.90
C PRO A 140 -3.36 -26.43 7.91
N ASP A 141 -2.12 -26.72 8.34
CA ASP A 141 -1.25 -27.68 7.66
C ASP A 141 -1.67 -29.14 7.92
N ASP A 142 -0.96 -30.09 7.35
CA ASP A 142 -1.25 -31.53 7.51
C ASP A 142 -1.20 -32.00 8.98
N SER A 143 -0.54 -31.27 9.87
CA SER A 143 -0.50 -31.54 11.32
C SER A 143 -1.61 -30.81 12.09
N GLY A 144 -2.44 -30.02 11.41
CA GLY A 144 -3.51 -29.21 11.99
C GLY A 144 -3.03 -27.87 12.58
N LYS A 145 -1.76 -27.49 12.41
CA LYS A 145 -1.22 -26.20 12.86
C LYS A 145 -1.58 -25.11 11.88
N LEU A 146 -2.03 -23.98 12.39
CA LEU A 146 -2.34 -22.81 11.56
C LEU A 146 -1.07 -22.17 11.00
N LYS A 147 -1.06 -21.96 9.70
CA LYS A 147 0.02 -21.34 8.93
C LYS A 147 -0.57 -20.32 7.99
N PHE A 148 0.05 -19.12 7.91
CA PHE A 148 -0.31 -18.16 6.89
C PHE A 148 -0.06 -18.75 5.52
N GLU A 149 -1.03 -18.61 4.62
CA GLU A 149 -0.84 -18.99 3.22
C GLU A 149 0.09 -18.01 2.54
N VAL A 150 1.17 -18.49 1.93
CA VAL A 150 2.11 -17.66 1.17
C VAL A 150 2.35 -18.29 -0.18
N LEU A 151 2.05 -17.51 -1.23
CA LEU A 151 2.33 -17.88 -2.60
C LEU A 151 3.54 -17.09 -3.12
N LEU A 152 4.35 -17.72 -3.95
CA LEU A 152 5.45 -17.08 -4.66
C LEU A 152 5.34 -17.28 -6.15
N THR A 153 5.79 -16.30 -6.91
CA THR A 153 6.13 -16.43 -8.32
C THR A 153 7.57 -16.01 -8.57
N ASP A 154 8.26 -16.76 -9.43
CA ASP A 154 9.63 -16.51 -9.85
C ASP A 154 9.71 -16.15 -11.36
N ASP A 155 8.58 -16.11 -12.06
CA ASP A 155 8.48 -15.80 -13.50
C ASP A 155 7.34 -14.84 -13.86
N GLY A 156 6.53 -14.43 -12.85
CA GLY A 156 5.34 -13.59 -13.04
C GLY A 156 4.17 -14.30 -13.73
N GLN A 157 4.24 -15.63 -13.88
CA GLN A 157 3.20 -16.40 -14.58
C GLN A 157 2.71 -17.60 -13.77
N ASN A 158 3.61 -18.30 -13.10
CA ASN A 158 3.31 -19.48 -12.32
C ASN A 158 3.40 -19.19 -10.83
N TRP A 159 2.39 -19.60 -10.08
CA TRP A 159 2.32 -19.41 -8.64
C TRP A 159 2.46 -20.75 -7.91
N ARG A 160 3.23 -20.76 -6.86
CA ARG A 160 3.42 -21.92 -5.98
C ARG A 160 3.25 -21.53 -4.51
N THR A 161 2.58 -22.37 -3.75
CA THR A 161 2.53 -22.24 -2.29
C THR A 161 3.89 -22.62 -1.70
N LEU A 162 4.38 -21.84 -0.72
CA LEU A 162 5.55 -22.22 0.05
C LEU A 162 5.28 -23.52 0.83
N PRO A 163 6.31 -24.39 0.98
CA PRO A 163 6.18 -25.58 1.83
C PRO A 163 5.77 -25.22 3.27
N ALA A 164 4.91 -26.02 3.90
CA ALA A 164 4.39 -25.76 5.25
C ALA A 164 5.49 -25.51 6.31
N ALA A 165 6.67 -26.13 6.17
CA ALA A 165 7.81 -25.91 7.05
C ALA A 165 8.40 -24.49 6.98
N GLN A 166 8.21 -23.81 5.85
CA GLN A 166 8.67 -22.43 5.62
C GLN A 166 7.58 -21.39 5.91
N LEU A 167 6.30 -21.84 6.00
CA LEU A 167 5.20 -20.92 6.26
C LEU A 167 5.24 -20.40 7.70
N PRO A 168 4.99 -19.11 7.90
CA PRO A 168 4.95 -18.55 9.24
C PRO A 168 3.75 -19.09 10.03
N ALA A 169 4.00 -19.41 11.30
CA ALA A 169 2.96 -19.94 12.18
C ALA A 169 2.02 -18.84 12.66
N ALA A 170 0.72 -19.10 12.59
CA ALA A 170 -0.32 -18.27 13.16
C ALA A 170 -0.82 -18.84 14.49
N VAL A 171 -1.45 -17.98 15.29
CA VAL A 171 -2.22 -18.40 16.47
C VAL A 171 -3.70 -18.46 16.13
N GLU A 172 -4.49 -19.14 16.94
CA GLU A 172 -5.94 -19.24 16.75
C GLU A 172 -6.59 -17.86 16.81
N GLY A 173 -7.41 -17.52 15.81
CA GLY A 173 -8.08 -16.22 15.69
C GLY A 173 -7.19 -15.08 15.25
N GLU A 174 -5.98 -15.35 14.74
CA GLU A 174 -5.15 -14.40 14.04
C GLU A 174 -5.42 -14.46 12.53
N GLY A 175 -5.40 -13.32 11.85
CA GLY A 175 -5.57 -13.23 10.40
C GLY A 175 -4.92 -11.98 9.83
N ALA A 176 -4.90 -11.88 8.50
CA ALA A 176 -4.52 -10.66 7.81
C ALA A 176 -5.79 -9.88 7.36
N PHE A 177 -5.61 -8.69 6.81
CA PHE A 177 -6.75 -7.87 6.39
C PHE A 177 -6.63 -7.44 4.93
N ALA A 178 -7.48 -7.99 4.09
CA ALA A 178 -7.60 -7.62 2.67
C ALA A 178 -8.30 -6.25 2.48
N ALA A 179 -7.86 -5.21 3.19
CA ALA A 179 -8.53 -3.91 3.20
C ALA A 179 -8.12 -3.03 2.01
N SER A 180 -6.81 -2.97 1.71
CA SER A 180 -6.23 -1.96 0.82
C SER A 180 -5.00 -2.45 0.04
N ASN A 181 -4.68 -3.74 0.08
CA ASN A 181 -3.40 -4.31 -0.40
C ASN A 181 -2.16 -3.79 0.34
N THR A 182 -2.30 -3.23 1.53
CA THR A 182 -1.19 -2.62 2.27
C THR A 182 -0.91 -3.29 3.62
N CYS A 183 -1.49 -4.47 3.92
CA CYS A 183 -1.08 -5.27 5.07
C CYS A 183 0.28 -5.96 4.86
N ILE A 184 0.89 -5.78 3.69
CA ILE A 184 2.22 -6.23 3.31
C ILE A 184 3.04 -5.06 2.77
N ALA A 185 4.31 -4.99 3.12
CA ALA A 185 5.24 -3.97 2.64
C ALA A 185 6.53 -4.59 2.11
N ILE A 186 7.16 -3.91 1.17
CA ILE A 186 8.43 -4.31 0.59
C ILE A 186 9.40 -3.14 0.52
N VAL A 187 10.66 -3.40 0.85
CA VAL A 187 11.79 -2.50 0.59
C VAL A 187 12.83 -3.25 -0.21
N HIS A 188 13.14 -2.72 -1.39
CA HIS A 188 14.15 -3.30 -2.26
C HIS A 188 15.54 -3.16 -1.65
N ALA A 189 16.33 -4.23 -1.72
CA ALA A 189 17.72 -4.26 -1.33
C ALA A 189 18.58 -4.73 -2.51
N ALA A 190 19.89 -4.63 -2.37
CA ALA A 190 20.82 -5.00 -3.44
C ALA A 190 20.81 -6.52 -3.76
N SER A 191 20.44 -7.35 -2.78
CA SER A 191 20.33 -8.81 -2.94
C SER A 191 18.86 -9.24 -2.90
N ASP A 192 18.36 -9.52 -1.70
CA ASP A 192 16.99 -9.95 -1.49
C ASP A 192 16.15 -8.82 -0.87
N PRO A 193 14.87 -8.69 -1.24
CA PRO A 193 14.01 -7.68 -0.67
C PRO A 193 13.73 -7.96 0.81
N ASN A 194 13.58 -6.90 1.60
CA ASN A 194 12.94 -7.01 2.89
C ASN A 194 11.42 -6.94 2.70
N ILE A 195 10.71 -7.92 3.23
CA ILE A 195 9.26 -8.01 3.16
C ILE A 195 8.70 -8.15 4.57
N TRP A 196 7.70 -7.34 4.89
CA TRP A 196 6.96 -7.42 6.14
C TRP A 196 5.49 -7.63 5.85
N PHE A 197 4.81 -8.38 6.69
CA PHE A 197 3.35 -8.34 6.73
C PHE A 197 2.84 -8.20 8.16
N ALA A 198 1.63 -7.68 8.28
CA ALA A 198 1.01 -7.37 9.55
C ALA A 198 -0.32 -8.10 9.71
N THR A 199 -0.68 -8.40 10.95
CA THR A 199 -1.84 -9.22 11.32
C THR A 199 -2.73 -8.53 12.33
N GLY A 200 -3.88 -9.15 12.60
CA GLY A 200 -4.83 -8.72 13.61
C GLY A 200 -5.68 -9.88 14.10
N GLY A 201 -6.79 -9.58 14.75
CA GLY A 201 -7.64 -10.55 15.41
C GLY A 201 -7.27 -10.72 16.88
N LYS A 202 -7.02 -11.92 17.34
CA LYS A 202 -6.65 -12.20 18.73
C LYS A 202 -5.31 -11.64 19.15
N THR A 203 -4.40 -11.42 18.21
CA THR A 203 -3.12 -10.76 18.38
C THR A 203 -2.84 -9.83 17.20
N ALA A 204 -1.90 -8.90 17.34
CA ALA A 204 -1.46 -8.00 16.29
C ALA A 204 0.06 -8.08 16.19
N ARG A 205 0.57 -8.77 15.18
CA ARG A 205 1.99 -9.07 15.01
C ARG A 205 2.50 -8.58 13.67
N VAL A 206 3.82 -8.41 13.58
CA VAL A 206 4.54 -8.14 12.34
C VAL A 206 5.48 -9.31 12.06
N PHE A 207 5.41 -9.81 10.85
CA PHE A 207 6.30 -10.84 10.32
C PHE A 207 7.28 -10.21 9.35
N HIS A 208 8.53 -10.66 9.37
CA HIS A 208 9.58 -10.16 8.50
C HIS A 208 10.36 -11.31 7.86
N THR A 209 10.66 -11.17 6.58
CA THR A 209 11.61 -11.99 5.84
C THR A 209 12.60 -11.09 5.08
N GLY A 210 13.87 -11.50 5.05
CA GLY A 210 14.92 -10.89 4.23
C GLY A 210 15.48 -11.87 3.18
N ASP A 211 14.79 -13.01 2.96
CA ASP A 211 15.22 -14.09 2.08
C ASP A 211 14.09 -14.62 1.19
N ARG A 212 13.22 -13.73 0.72
CA ARG A 212 12.08 -14.02 -0.18
C ARG A 212 11.08 -15.02 0.41
N GLY A 213 10.90 -15.02 1.74
CA GLY A 213 9.93 -15.88 2.41
C GLY A 213 10.44 -17.26 2.77
N HIS A 214 11.73 -17.58 2.59
CA HIS A 214 12.29 -18.86 3.00
C HIS A 214 12.37 -19.00 4.53
N SER A 215 12.56 -17.90 5.24
CA SER A 215 12.48 -17.86 6.70
C SER A 215 11.77 -16.60 7.18
N TRP A 216 11.12 -16.70 8.36
CA TRP A 216 10.33 -15.63 8.93
C TRP A 216 10.69 -15.38 10.39
N GLN A 217 10.80 -14.09 10.74
CA GLN A 217 10.84 -13.62 12.12
C GLN A 217 9.48 -13.01 12.45
N VAL A 218 9.05 -13.12 13.71
CA VAL A 218 7.76 -12.58 14.18
C VAL A 218 7.98 -11.72 15.41
N PHE A 219 7.28 -10.57 15.44
CA PHE A 219 7.40 -9.57 16.49
C PHE A 219 6.01 -9.15 16.96
N GLU A 220 5.83 -9.08 18.28
CA GLU A 220 4.63 -8.56 18.91
C GLU A 220 4.57 -7.04 18.76
N THR A 221 3.36 -6.49 18.69
CA THR A 221 3.16 -5.05 18.58
C THR A 221 2.24 -4.53 19.70
N PRO A 222 2.33 -3.25 20.06
CA PRO A 222 1.42 -2.64 21.03
C PRO A 222 0.07 -2.20 20.41
N MET A 223 -0.23 -2.60 19.18
CA MET A 223 -1.45 -2.21 18.47
C MET A 223 -2.69 -2.87 19.07
N VAL A 224 -3.84 -2.25 18.84
CA VAL A 224 -5.14 -2.81 19.27
C VAL A 224 -5.36 -4.20 18.67
N HIS A 225 -5.85 -5.13 19.50
CA HIS A 225 -6.18 -6.50 19.12
C HIS A 225 -7.21 -7.10 20.10
N GLY A 226 -7.54 -8.37 19.96
CA GLY A 226 -8.44 -9.10 20.85
C GLY A 226 -9.86 -9.31 20.29
N ALA A 227 -10.18 -8.64 19.17
CA ALA A 227 -11.44 -8.88 18.43
C ALA A 227 -11.11 -9.17 16.96
N ASP A 228 -11.90 -10.01 16.29
CA ASP A 228 -11.69 -10.40 14.89
C ASP A 228 -11.69 -9.20 13.91
N SER A 229 -12.22 -8.05 14.35
CA SER A 229 -12.29 -6.81 13.58
C SER A 229 -11.17 -5.82 13.92
N ALA A 230 -10.30 -6.13 14.87
CA ALA A 230 -9.28 -5.23 15.38
C ALA A 230 -7.87 -5.72 15.02
N GLY A 231 -6.95 -4.80 14.74
CA GLY A 231 -5.56 -5.12 14.46
C GLY A 231 -4.87 -4.13 13.54
N ILE A 232 -3.82 -4.60 12.87
CA ILE A 232 -3.04 -3.82 11.93
C ILE A 232 -3.60 -4.06 10.53
N PHE A 233 -4.03 -3.00 9.86
CA PHE A 233 -4.59 -3.05 8.51
C PHE A 233 -3.59 -2.67 7.43
N SER A 234 -2.56 -1.93 7.81
CA SER A 234 -1.57 -1.41 6.88
C SER A 234 -0.21 -1.29 7.52
N ILE A 235 0.83 -1.61 6.75
CA ILE A 235 2.23 -1.49 7.12
C ILE A 235 2.98 -0.84 5.97
N ALA A 236 3.87 0.11 6.28
CA ALA A 236 4.73 0.74 5.29
C ALA A 236 6.13 0.95 5.85
N PHE A 237 7.14 0.81 4.99
CA PHE A 237 8.53 1.08 5.31
C PHE A 237 9.10 2.07 4.29
N ARG A 238 9.85 3.09 4.75
CA ARG A 238 10.58 4.01 3.88
C ARG A 238 12.00 3.50 3.55
N ASP A 239 12.55 2.68 4.42
CA ASP A 239 13.82 1.98 4.28
C ASP A 239 13.80 0.72 5.15
N ALA A 240 14.90 -0.04 5.19
CA ALA A 240 14.96 -1.31 5.93
C ALA A 240 14.83 -1.17 7.46
N MET A 241 14.95 0.04 8.02
CA MET A 241 14.94 0.28 9.47
C MET A 241 13.67 1.01 9.94
N HIS A 242 13.14 1.92 9.12
CA HIS A 242 12.09 2.84 9.54
C HIS A 242 10.75 2.49 8.89
N GLY A 243 9.78 2.18 9.72
CA GLY A 243 8.45 1.77 9.30
C GLY A 243 7.33 2.32 10.16
N VAL A 244 6.11 2.14 9.70
CA VAL A 244 4.87 2.52 10.35
C VAL A 244 3.83 1.42 10.18
N ILE A 245 3.05 1.18 11.22
CA ILE A 245 1.85 0.33 11.19
C ILE A 245 0.64 1.16 11.60
N ALA A 246 -0.46 0.95 10.90
CA ALA A 246 -1.74 1.63 11.12
C ALA A 246 -2.89 0.62 11.13
N GLY A 247 -3.90 0.88 11.96
CA GLY A 247 -5.02 -0.04 12.10
C GLY A 247 -6.14 0.51 12.98
N GLY A 248 -6.72 -0.35 13.79
CA GLY A 248 -7.84 -0.03 14.65
C GLY A 248 -8.88 -1.14 14.65
N ASP A 249 -10.13 -0.81 14.95
CA ASP A 249 -11.27 -1.72 14.87
C ASP A 249 -12.29 -1.18 13.84
N TYR A 250 -12.43 -1.85 12.68
CA TYR A 250 -13.34 -1.37 11.63
C TYR A 250 -14.83 -1.44 12.01
N LYS A 251 -15.19 -2.21 13.04
CA LYS A 251 -16.55 -2.21 13.59
C LYS A 251 -16.79 -1.05 14.56
N ARG A 252 -15.71 -0.47 15.07
CA ARG A 252 -15.72 0.72 15.95
C ARG A 252 -14.78 1.80 15.40
N PRO A 253 -15.02 2.30 14.17
CA PRO A 253 -14.04 3.10 13.43
C PRO A 253 -13.77 4.49 14.03
N LYS A 254 -14.56 4.92 15.02
CA LYS A 254 -14.39 6.21 15.70
C LYS A 254 -13.72 6.11 17.07
N ASP A 255 -13.51 4.86 17.55
CA ASP A 255 -12.89 4.67 18.85
C ASP A 255 -11.42 5.05 18.79
N ASP A 256 -11.01 5.86 19.76
CA ASP A 256 -9.61 6.18 19.98
C ASP A 256 -8.89 4.96 20.59
N GLY A 257 -7.66 4.72 20.16
CA GLY A 257 -6.92 3.58 20.63
C GLY A 257 -5.47 3.53 20.14
N PRO A 258 -4.75 2.45 20.45
CA PRO A 258 -3.39 2.22 19.98
C PRO A 258 -3.42 1.79 18.51
N ASN A 259 -3.74 2.73 17.62
CA ASN A 259 -4.05 2.50 16.21
C ASN A 259 -2.92 2.93 15.25
N LEU A 260 -1.81 3.46 15.77
CA LEU A 260 -0.64 3.88 15.00
C LEU A 260 0.64 3.66 15.81
N ALA A 261 1.64 3.02 15.21
CA ALA A 261 2.95 2.82 15.83
C ALA A 261 4.08 2.90 14.80
N PHE A 262 5.28 3.20 15.28
CA PHE A 262 6.49 3.38 14.47
C PHE A 262 7.60 2.45 14.92
N THR A 263 8.48 2.08 13.98
CA THR A 263 9.72 1.34 14.24
C THR A 263 10.92 2.08 13.67
N GLU A 264 12.08 1.93 14.33
CA GLU A 264 13.39 2.44 13.90
C GLU A 264 14.44 1.31 13.80
N ASP A 265 14.01 0.05 13.95
CA ASP A 265 14.88 -1.13 14.02
C ASP A 265 14.47 -2.28 13.07
N GLY A 266 13.74 -1.92 12.00
CA GLY A 266 13.30 -2.88 10.99
C GLY A 266 12.08 -3.70 11.40
N GLY A 267 11.27 -3.19 12.33
CA GLY A 267 10.03 -3.84 12.78
C GLY A 267 10.22 -4.81 13.94
N LYS A 268 11.38 -4.83 14.59
CA LYS A 268 11.65 -5.68 15.75
C LYS A 268 10.95 -5.13 17.00
N THR A 269 10.95 -3.80 17.15
CA THR A 269 10.22 -3.12 18.22
C THR A 269 9.36 -1.98 17.66
N TRP A 270 8.23 -1.72 18.31
CA TRP A 270 7.24 -0.73 17.89
C TRP A 270 6.85 0.21 19.02
N THR A 271 6.87 1.50 18.74
CA THR A 271 6.48 2.55 19.67
C THR A 271 5.19 3.19 19.24
N LEU A 272 4.18 3.22 20.11
CA LEU A 272 2.90 3.87 19.83
C LEU A 272 3.08 5.37 19.57
N SER A 273 2.29 5.86 18.62
CA SER A 273 2.17 7.30 18.38
C SER A 273 1.63 8.03 19.61
N ALA A 274 2.18 9.21 19.89
CA ALA A 274 1.64 10.11 20.89
C ALA A 274 0.46 10.97 20.38
N LEU A 275 0.07 10.83 19.12
CA LEU A 275 -1.07 11.55 18.54
C LEU A 275 -2.38 10.96 19.05
N HIS A 276 -3.31 11.82 19.46
CA HIS A 276 -4.67 11.45 19.88
C HIS A 276 -5.67 12.54 19.48
N PRO A 277 -6.94 12.19 19.20
CA PRO A 277 -7.50 10.83 19.08
C PRO A 277 -7.09 10.15 17.77
N LEU A 278 -6.84 8.84 17.82
CA LEU A 278 -6.52 8.00 16.69
C LEU A 278 -7.67 7.02 16.43
N ALA A 279 -8.49 7.32 15.45
CA ALA A 279 -9.55 6.45 14.95
C ALA A 279 -8.99 5.28 14.12
N TYR A 280 -9.86 4.46 13.54
CA TYR A 280 -9.47 3.40 12.61
C TYR A 280 -8.81 3.95 11.34
N PHE A 281 -7.76 3.29 10.91
CA PHE A 281 -7.03 3.55 9.67
C PHE A 281 -7.02 2.30 8.78
N SER A 282 -7.35 2.47 7.51
CA SER A 282 -7.37 1.39 6.52
C SER A 282 -6.08 1.27 5.71
N ALA A 283 -5.31 2.36 5.58
CA ALA A 283 -4.08 2.36 4.81
C ALA A 283 -3.08 3.41 5.32
N VAL A 284 -1.79 3.15 5.14
CA VAL A 284 -0.70 4.10 5.35
C VAL A 284 0.37 3.90 4.27
N ALA A 285 0.86 5.00 3.68
CA ALA A 285 2.01 4.97 2.77
C ALA A 285 2.94 6.15 3.00
N TYR A 286 4.23 5.93 2.83
CA TYR A 286 5.20 7.01 2.73
C TYR A 286 5.11 7.72 1.38
N ASP A 287 5.30 9.04 1.40
CA ASP A 287 5.57 9.81 0.19
C ASP A 287 6.87 9.29 -0.43
N ARG A 288 6.81 8.78 -1.66
CA ARG A 288 7.94 8.13 -2.32
C ARG A 288 8.99 9.08 -2.87
N ARG A 289 8.82 10.41 -2.67
CA ARG A 289 9.84 11.40 -3.03
C ARG A 289 11.14 11.11 -2.30
N VAL A 290 12.24 11.23 -3.06
CA VAL A 290 13.58 11.21 -2.50
C VAL A 290 14.02 12.65 -2.29
N ASN A 291 14.31 13.01 -1.04
CA ASN A 291 14.87 14.30 -0.69
C ASN A 291 16.40 14.25 -0.85
N GLU A 292 17.01 15.37 -1.21
CA GLU A 292 18.46 15.50 -1.23
C GLU A 292 18.94 16.06 0.11
N ALA A 293 19.70 15.26 0.87
CA ALA A 293 20.35 15.72 2.08
C ALA A 293 21.83 16.04 1.82
N ALA A 294 22.26 17.23 2.20
CA ALA A 294 23.66 17.62 2.15
C ALA A 294 24.44 16.94 3.29
N VAL A 295 25.26 15.95 2.97
CA VAL A 295 26.13 15.28 3.93
C VAL A 295 27.50 15.99 3.90
N ARG A 296 27.91 16.56 5.05
CA ARG A 296 29.24 17.12 5.21
C ARG A 296 30.21 15.97 5.50
N GLU A 297 31.05 15.61 4.54
CA GLU A 297 32.17 14.70 4.79
C GLU A 297 33.28 15.47 5.53
N GLY A 298 33.88 14.83 6.57
CA GLY A 298 34.94 15.42 7.38
C GLY A 298 36.13 15.84 6.55
N ALA A 299 36.83 16.87 7.02
CA ALA A 299 37.97 17.47 6.34
C ALA A 299 39.12 16.43 6.17
N GLY A 300 39.38 15.99 4.96
CA GLY A 300 40.69 15.51 4.56
C GLY A 300 41.70 16.68 4.56
N ALA A 301 42.99 16.41 4.54
CA ALA A 301 44.09 17.36 4.71
C ALA A 301 44.21 18.50 3.66
N GLY A 302 43.13 18.84 2.99
CA GLY A 302 42.96 20.01 2.11
C GLY A 302 41.66 20.71 2.46
N ASN A 303 41.74 22.02 2.64
CA ASN A 303 40.72 22.91 3.25
C ASN A 303 39.36 23.05 2.51
N GLU A 304 39.02 22.19 1.57
CA GLU A 304 37.73 22.20 0.90
C GLU A 304 36.82 21.09 1.44
N LYS A 305 35.78 21.47 2.21
CA LYS A 305 34.71 20.55 2.62
C LYS A 305 33.91 20.14 1.40
N LYS A 306 34.10 18.92 0.92
CA LYS A 306 33.24 18.32 -0.10
C LYS A 306 31.84 18.09 0.48
N ILE A 307 30.85 18.76 -0.06
CA ILE A 307 29.44 18.47 0.23
C ILE A 307 29.00 17.40 -0.77
N ARG A 308 28.70 16.20 -0.28
CA ARG A 308 28.02 15.16 -1.06
C ARG A 308 26.52 15.24 -0.78
N VAL A 309 25.72 15.30 -1.82
CA VAL A 309 24.27 15.18 -1.72
C VAL A 309 23.94 13.68 -1.77
N LYS A 310 23.28 13.19 -0.74
CA LYS A 310 22.77 11.81 -0.72
C LYS A 310 21.23 11.83 -0.83
N PRO A 311 20.64 10.93 -1.63
CA PRO A 311 19.20 10.76 -1.63
C PRO A 311 18.74 10.21 -0.27
N VAL A 312 17.73 10.85 0.32
CA VAL A 312 17.12 10.43 1.59
C VAL A 312 15.63 10.23 1.36
N PRO A 313 15.06 9.07 1.72
CA PRO A 313 13.62 8.83 1.64
C PRO A 313 12.83 9.90 2.40
N SER A 314 11.67 10.28 1.87
CA SER A 314 10.78 11.22 2.54
C SER A 314 10.24 10.63 3.85
N GLU A 315 10.16 11.45 4.87
CA GLU A 315 9.49 11.10 6.14
C GLU A 315 8.00 11.42 6.11
N ARG A 316 7.52 12.14 5.09
CA ARG A 316 6.11 12.44 4.91
C ARG A 316 5.34 11.16 4.64
N MET A 317 4.18 11.02 5.27
CA MET A 317 3.29 9.89 5.04
C MET A 317 1.83 10.34 4.91
N PHE A 318 1.05 9.52 4.23
CA PHE A 318 -0.39 9.66 4.12
C PHE A 318 -1.04 8.52 4.88
N ILE A 319 -2.06 8.81 5.68
CA ILE A 319 -2.78 7.82 6.48
C ILE A 319 -4.26 7.96 6.16
N VAL A 320 -4.88 6.89 5.68
CA VAL A 320 -6.28 6.86 5.28
C VAL A 320 -7.14 6.36 6.44
N GLY A 321 -8.05 7.19 6.90
CA GLY A 321 -9.11 6.84 7.83
C GLY A 321 -10.48 6.78 7.14
N GLU A 322 -11.54 6.44 7.88
CA GLU A 322 -12.89 6.26 7.32
C GLU A 322 -13.41 7.51 6.57
N ASP A 323 -13.21 8.71 7.13
CA ASP A 323 -13.76 9.97 6.59
C ASP A 323 -12.66 11.03 6.35
N PHE A 324 -11.38 10.65 6.29
CA PHE A 324 -10.27 11.59 6.17
C PHE A 324 -8.99 10.94 5.66
N VAL A 325 -8.06 11.77 5.21
CA VAL A 325 -6.66 11.43 5.00
C VAL A 325 -5.84 12.36 5.87
N PHE A 326 -4.89 11.83 6.64
CA PHE A 326 -3.86 12.62 7.29
C PHE A 326 -2.62 12.72 6.39
N ASP A 327 -2.14 13.94 6.19
CA ASP A 327 -0.81 14.25 5.69
C ASP A 327 0.07 14.50 6.93
N LEU A 328 0.86 13.52 7.29
CA LEU A 328 1.76 13.60 8.44
C LEU A 328 3.16 13.97 7.96
N ARG A 329 3.70 15.07 8.51
CA ARG A 329 5.07 15.55 8.22
C ARG A 329 5.85 15.67 9.53
N PRO A 330 7.10 15.24 9.58
CA PRO A 330 7.96 15.50 10.73
C PRO A 330 8.19 17.01 10.95
N PRO A 331 8.30 17.46 12.22
CA PRO A 331 8.03 16.71 13.43
C PRO A 331 6.53 16.66 13.74
N ASN A 332 5.88 15.55 13.46
CA ASN A 332 4.54 15.14 13.91
C ASN A 332 3.43 16.21 13.88
N ASN A 333 3.32 16.97 12.79
CA ASN A 333 2.21 17.90 12.58
C ASN A 333 1.19 17.28 11.60
N PRO A 334 0.16 16.57 12.09
CA PRO A 334 -0.84 15.94 11.23
C PRO A 334 -1.75 17.02 10.62
N ARG A 335 -1.80 17.08 9.30
CA ARG A 335 -2.76 17.89 8.58
C ARG A 335 -3.89 16.98 8.08
N ARG A 336 -5.09 17.18 8.57
CA ARG A 336 -6.28 16.52 8.02
C ARG A 336 -6.57 17.07 6.63
N ILE A 337 -6.61 16.17 5.64
CA ILE A 337 -6.94 16.48 4.26
C ILE A 337 -8.28 15.80 3.95
N GLY A 338 -9.17 16.51 3.26
CA GLY A 338 -10.50 16.00 2.94
C GLY A 338 -11.58 16.55 3.83
N GLY A 339 -12.83 16.40 3.39
CA GLY A 339 -14.03 16.91 4.03
C GLY A 339 -15.04 15.80 4.26
N LYS A 340 -16.11 16.15 4.99
CA LYS A 340 -17.24 15.26 5.30
C LYS A 340 -17.79 14.61 4.01
N GLY A 341 -17.78 13.28 3.96
CA GLY A 341 -18.27 12.49 2.83
C GLY A 341 -17.20 11.96 1.86
N MET A 342 -15.93 12.29 2.05
CA MET A 342 -14.83 11.66 1.33
C MET A 342 -14.39 10.42 2.10
N ARG A 343 -14.77 9.23 1.61
CA ARG A 343 -14.33 7.95 2.16
C ARG A 343 -13.32 7.31 1.22
N PHE A 344 -12.23 6.83 1.77
CA PHE A 344 -11.21 6.12 1.01
C PHE A 344 -10.87 4.79 1.70
N ASN A 345 -10.47 3.80 0.91
CA ASN A 345 -10.10 2.47 1.38
C ASN A 345 -8.61 2.20 1.22
N ALA A 346 -8.03 2.69 0.13
CA ALA A 346 -6.67 2.37 -0.26
C ALA A 346 -5.93 3.59 -0.79
N GLU A 347 -4.60 3.53 -0.72
CA GLU A 347 -3.71 4.53 -1.26
C GLU A 347 -2.48 3.93 -1.92
N SER A 348 -1.87 4.69 -2.82
CA SER A 348 -0.56 4.40 -3.42
C SER A 348 0.22 5.69 -3.64
N GLY A 349 1.42 5.77 -3.09
CA GLY A 349 2.33 6.88 -3.32
C GLY A 349 2.86 6.89 -4.75
N TYR A 350 2.88 8.06 -5.39
CA TYR A 350 3.57 8.24 -6.67
C TYR A 350 5.08 8.32 -6.48
N PRO A 351 5.88 7.75 -7.39
CA PRO A 351 7.35 7.87 -7.34
C PRO A 351 7.84 9.33 -7.27
N GLU A 352 7.14 10.24 -7.93
CA GLU A 352 7.45 11.68 -7.97
C GLU A 352 6.77 12.48 -6.85
N GLY A 353 6.18 11.78 -5.87
CA GLY A 353 5.54 12.35 -4.68
C GLY A 353 4.05 12.60 -4.81
N GLY A 354 3.40 12.69 -3.64
CA GLY A 354 1.96 12.68 -3.49
C GLY A 354 1.39 11.27 -3.50
N ALA A 355 0.09 11.14 -3.27
CA ALA A 355 -0.60 9.86 -3.24
C ALA A 355 -1.89 9.88 -4.05
N LEU A 356 -2.24 8.73 -4.63
CA LEU A 356 -3.57 8.46 -5.17
C LEU A 356 -4.35 7.67 -4.13
N VAL A 357 -5.55 8.11 -3.82
CA VAL A 357 -6.47 7.45 -2.89
C VAL A 357 -7.75 7.05 -3.59
N VAL A 358 -8.29 5.89 -3.24
CA VAL A 358 -9.51 5.34 -3.83
C VAL A 358 -10.46 4.80 -2.74
N GLY A 359 -11.76 4.73 -3.03
CA GLY A 359 -12.74 4.34 -2.02
C GLY A 359 -14.11 3.94 -2.58
N PRO A 360 -15.12 3.89 -1.68
CA PRO A 360 -16.46 3.47 -2.02
C PRO A 360 -17.11 4.36 -3.09
N LYS A 361 -18.03 3.77 -3.87
CA LYS A 361 -18.82 4.48 -4.90
C LYS A 361 -17.94 5.22 -5.92
N GLY A 362 -16.82 4.60 -6.30
CA GLY A 362 -15.89 5.18 -7.25
C GLY A 362 -15.13 6.42 -6.74
N ALA A 363 -15.10 6.67 -5.45
CA ALA A 363 -14.37 7.81 -4.88
C ALA A 363 -12.88 7.71 -5.22
N MET A 364 -12.31 8.83 -5.67
CA MET A 364 -10.92 8.90 -6.08
C MET A 364 -10.37 10.32 -5.96
N ALA A 365 -9.14 10.46 -5.44
CA ALA A 365 -8.48 11.75 -5.37
C ALA A 365 -6.94 11.63 -5.42
N PHE A 366 -6.30 12.63 -5.98
CA PHE A 366 -4.85 12.84 -5.86
C PHE A 366 -4.57 13.79 -4.70
N ILE A 367 -3.64 13.40 -3.82
CA ILE A 367 -3.11 14.19 -2.72
C ILE A 367 -1.69 14.67 -3.11
N PRO A 368 -1.42 15.97 -3.26
CA PRO A 368 -0.16 16.51 -3.77
C PRO A 368 0.99 16.50 -2.75
#